data_f5629b7bd95c2b82f59678d21b01e507
#
_entry.id   f5629b7bd95c2b82f59678d21b01e507
#
_cell.length_a   1.000
_cell.length_b   1.000
_cell.length_c   1.000
_cell.angle_alpha   90.00
_cell.angle_beta   90.00
_cell.angle_gamma   90.00
#
_symmetry.space_group_name_H-M   'P 1'
#
loop_
_entity.id
_entity.type
_entity.pdbx_description
1 polymer ?
#
loop_
_entity_poly.entity_id
_entity_poly.type
_entity_poly.pdbx_seq_one_letter_code
_entity_poly.pdbx_strand_id
1 'polypeptide(L)'
;MDAPQAPRRKTARDFPQELLDLYDYYAHGKLTKREFLDRAAKFTVGGVTAAMLLNQLSPNYALAQQVAEDDPDIETSTITYPSPNGHGEVNAYYVVPKGVSLPAPAVLVIHENRGLNPYIKDVARRMGKAGFVAMAPDGLTPLGGYPGTDDKGREMQRELDTTKLMNDFFAAFEYLHGLDDTTKVGAVGFCYGGGVVNAIAVAYPELGAGVPFYGRQPAPESVAEIEAPLMIQNAELDERINAGWPAYKEALDAAGKTYTMHMYPGVNHGFHNDTTPRYDEAAAKLAEERTIAFFKEHLG
;
A
#
# COMPACT_ATOMS: atom_id res chain seq x y z
N MET A 1 -35.34 -23.97 12.45
CA MET A 1 -33.91 -24.35 12.47
C MET A 1 -33.16 -23.14 11.92
N ASP A 2 -32.52 -22.39 12.82
CA ASP A 2 -31.71 -21.25 12.39
C ASP A 2 -30.56 -21.78 11.54
N ALA A 3 -30.34 -21.14 10.39
CA ALA A 3 -29.17 -21.42 9.53
C ALA A 3 -27.88 -21.21 10.37
N PRO A 4 -26.88 -22.08 10.24
CA PRO A 4 -25.63 -21.89 10.96
C PRO A 4 -25.06 -20.52 10.58
N GLN A 5 -24.89 -19.64 11.59
CA GLN A 5 -24.23 -18.36 11.37
C GLN A 5 -22.84 -18.62 10.78
N ALA A 6 -22.52 -17.90 9.70
CA ALA A 6 -21.18 -17.94 9.13
C ALA A 6 -20.14 -17.61 10.23
N PRO A 7 -19.02 -18.31 10.31
CA PRO A 7 -18.00 -18.07 11.33
C PRO A 7 -17.54 -16.60 11.26
N ARG A 8 -17.54 -15.95 12.42
CA ARG A 8 -17.06 -14.56 12.56
C ARG A 8 -15.64 -14.44 12.00
N ARG A 9 -15.41 -13.42 11.20
CA ARG A 9 -14.07 -13.08 10.72
C ARG A 9 -13.13 -12.83 11.91
N LYS A 10 -11.96 -13.45 11.90
CA LYS A 10 -10.91 -13.18 12.90
C LYS A 10 -10.29 -11.81 12.67
N THR A 11 -9.96 -11.15 13.77
CA THR A 11 -9.28 -9.86 13.81
C THR A 11 -7.95 -10.00 14.53
N ALA A 12 -7.11 -8.96 14.56
CA ALA A 12 -5.85 -8.96 15.31
C ALA A 12 -6.04 -9.35 16.78
N ARG A 13 -7.18 -8.99 17.39
CA ARG A 13 -7.52 -9.31 18.80
C ARG A 13 -7.69 -10.80 19.07
N ASP A 14 -7.88 -11.61 18.03
CA ASP A 14 -8.01 -13.07 18.15
C ASP A 14 -6.66 -13.80 18.14
N PHE A 15 -5.55 -13.06 18.07
CA PHE A 15 -4.19 -13.59 18.03
C PHE A 15 -3.30 -12.90 19.07
N PRO A 16 -2.36 -13.63 19.70
CA PRO A 16 -1.33 -13.00 20.52
C PRO A 16 -0.49 -12.00 19.69
N GLN A 17 -0.15 -10.84 20.26
CA GLN A 17 0.66 -9.83 19.56
C GLN A 17 1.98 -10.42 19.05
N GLU A 18 2.65 -11.24 19.85
CA GLU A 18 3.89 -11.91 19.43
C GLU A 18 3.73 -12.75 18.14
N LEU A 19 2.56 -13.36 17.91
CA LEU A 19 2.29 -14.09 16.67
C LEU A 19 2.08 -13.14 15.48
N LEU A 20 1.45 -11.97 15.70
CA LEU A 20 1.29 -10.93 14.69
C LEU A 20 2.65 -10.34 14.30
N ASP A 21 3.55 -10.13 15.26
CA ASP A 21 4.92 -9.66 15.02
C ASP A 21 5.75 -10.69 14.24
N LEU A 22 5.63 -11.97 14.58
CA LEU A 22 6.25 -13.07 13.83
C LEU A 22 5.76 -13.10 12.38
N TYR A 23 4.44 -12.89 12.18
CA TYR A 23 3.87 -12.81 10.84
C TYR A 23 4.39 -11.58 10.08
N ASP A 24 4.54 -10.43 10.74
CA ASP A 24 5.12 -9.24 10.11
C ASP A 24 6.56 -9.49 9.66
N TYR A 25 7.41 -10.11 10.51
CA TYR A 25 8.77 -10.50 10.11
C TYR A 25 8.79 -11.48 8.93
N TYR A 26 7.88 -12.45 8.91
CA TYR A 26 7.73 -13.36 7.78
C TYR A 26 7.28 -12.62 6.51
N ALA A 27 6.25 -11.79 6.61
CA ALA A 27 5.72 -11.01 5.48
C ALA A 27 6.75 -10.06 4.88
N HIS A 28 7.73 -9.60 5.67
CA HIS A 28 8.84 -8.75 5.22
C HIS A 28 10.14 -9.51 4.90
N GLY A 29 10.10 -10.84 4.92
CA GLY A 29 11.24 -11.67 4.53
C GLY A 29 12.38 -11.72 5.54
N LYS A 30 12.17 -11.26 6.77
CA LYS A 30 13.11 -11.41 7.89
C LYS A 30 13.10 -12.82 8.47
N LEU A 31 12.05 -13.58 8.20
CA LEU A 31 11.91 -15.01 8.52
C LEU A 31 11.51 -15.75 7.24
N THR A 32 12.09 -16.94 7.08
CA THR A 32 11.61 -17.92 6.12
C THR A 32 10.29 -18.51 6.58
N LYS A 33 9.52 -19.13 5.67
CA LYS A 33 8.29 -19.85 6.03
C LYS A 33 8.53 -20.93 7.07
N ARG A 34 9.66 -21.64 6.98
CA ARG A 34 10.06 -22.69 7.94
C ARG A 34 10.28 -22.09 9.32
N GLU A 35 11.08 -21.03 9.42
CA GLU A 35 11.33 -20.35 10.70
C GLU A 35 10.07 -19.79 11.33
N PHE A 36 9.15 -19.23 10.50
CA PHE A 36 7.84 -18.82 10.99
C PHE A 36 7.08 -20.00 11.59
N LEU A 37 6.96 -21.12 10.87
CA LEU A 37 6.21 -22.29 11.32
C LEU A 37 6.80 -22.86 12.62
N ASP A 38 8.14 -22.95 12.69
CA ASP A 38 8.84 -23.45 13.89
C ASP A 38 8.58 -22.56 15.11
N ARG A 39 8.63 -21.23 14.94
CA ARG A 39 8.37 -20.28 16.04
C ARG A 39 6.89 -20.14 16.39
N ALA A 40 6.00 -20.27 15.41
CA ALA A 40 4.55 -20.21 15.62
C ALA A 40 3.99 -21.48 16.30
N ALA A 41 4.75 -22.57 16.35
CA ALA A 41 4.36 -23.82 16.98
C ALA A 41 3.97 -23.66 18.47
N LYS A 42 4.57 -22.71 19.19
CA LYS A 42 4.23 -22.43 20.60
C LYS A 42 2.83 -21.84 20.81
N PHE A 43 2.19 -21.30 19.74
CA PHE A 43 0.84 -20.73 19.79
C PHE A 43 -0.22 -21.73 19.35
N THR A 44 0.15 -22.98 19.06
CA THR A 44 -0.81 -24.03 18.65
C THR A 44 -1.56 -24.58 19.87
N VAL A 45 -2.86 -24.48 19.86
CA VAL A 45 -3.76 -24.94 20.93
C VAL A 45 -4.94 -25.68 20.31
N GLY A 46 -5.43 -26.74 20.95
CA GLY A 46 -6.70 -27.37 20.56
C GLY A 46 -6.72 -27.97 19.15
N GLY A 47 -5.58 -28.52 18.67
CA GLY A 47 -5.49 -29.13 17.34
C GLY A 47 -5.23 -28.14 16.18
N VAL A 48 -5.09 -26.85 16.47
CA VAL A 48 -4.63 -25.85 15.48
C VAL A 48 -3.14 -26.05 15.23
N THR A 49 -2.72 -26.16 13.98
CA THR A 49 -1.31 -26.28 13.59
C THR A 49 -0.71 -24.91 13.24
N ALA A 50 0.62 -24.77 13.25
CA ALA A 50 1.31 -23.55 12.81
C ALA A 50 0.98 -23.18 11.35
N ALA A 51 0.77 -24.17 10.48
CA ALA A 51 0.34 -23.95 9.10
C ALA A 51 -1.09 -23.38 9.02
N MET A 52 -1.99 -23.83 9.91
CA MET A 52 -3.34 -23.27 10.01
C MET A 52 -3.30 -21.82 10.53
N LEU A 53 -2.41 -21.50 11.48
CA LEU A 53 -2.20 -20.13 11.94
C LEU A 53 -1.70 -19.23 10.80
N LEU A 54 -0.72 -19.69 10.02
CA LEU A 54 -0.24 -18.97 8.84
C LEU A 54 -1.37 -18.68 7.85
N ASN A 55 -2.17 -19.70 7.54
CA ASN A 55 -3.30 -19.55 6.62
C ASN A 55 -4.35 -18.54 7.15
N GLN A 56 -4.61 -18.54 8.46
CA GLN A 56 -5.53 -17.59 9.08
C GLN A 56 -5.01 -16.14 9.07
N LEU A 57 -3.69 -15.95 9.11
CA LEU A 57 -3.06 -14.63 9.04
C LEU A 57 -2.87 -14.12 7.60
N SER A 58 -2.93 -15.03 6.63
CA SER A 58 -2.77 -14.70 5.21
C SER A 58 -3.98 -13.96 4.65
N PRO A 59 -3.81 -13.10 3.64
CA PRO A 59 -4.89 -12.39 2.99
C PRO A 59 -5.95 -13.32 2.41
N ASN A 60 -7.21 -12.91 2.53
CA ASN A 60 -8.35 -13.52 1.84
C ASN A 60 -9.01 -12.46 0.94
N TYR A 61 -8.60 -12.41 -0.31
CA TYR A 61 -9.05 -11.41 -1.27
C TYR A 61 -10.54 -11.52 -1.64
N ALA A 62 -11.18 -12.66 -1.39
CA ALA A 62 -12.63 -12.80 -1.62
C ALA A 62 -13.47 -11.97 -0.63
N LEU A 63 -12.88 -11.52 0.48
CA LEU A 63 -13.55 -10.73 1.51
C LEU A 63 -13.37 -9.21 1.36
N ALA A 64 -12.54 -8.77 0.42
CA ALA A 64 -12.06 -7.41 0.35
C ALA A 64 -12.25 -6.80 -1.02
N GLN A 65 -13.49 -6.57 -1.38
CA GLN A 65 -13.87 -5.79 -2.54
C GLN A 65 -14.91 -4.78 -2.10
N GLN A 66 -14.47 -3.55 -1.79
CA GLN A 66 -15.38 -2.48 -1.39
C GLN A 66 -15.98 -1.79 -2.63
N VAL A 67 -15.25 -1.76 -3.74
CA VAL A 67 -15.72 -1.24 -5.03
C VAL A 67 -15.63 -2.36 -6.07
N ALA A 68 -16.75 -2.71 -6.70
CA ALA A 68 -16.81 -3.72 -7.74
C ALA A 68 -15.98 -3.33 -8.98
N GLU A 69 -15.48 -4.33 -9.73
CA GLU A 69 -14.72 -4.05 -10.96
C GLU A 69 -15.62 -3.42 -12.05
N ASP A 70 -16.91 -3.76 -12.03
CA ASP A 70 -17.95 -3.27 -12.92
C ASP A 70 -18.80 -2.15 -12.30
N ASP A 71 -18.29 -1.46 -11.26
CA ASP A 71 -18.98 -0.33 -10.63
C ASP A 71 -19.36 0.73 -11.69
N PRO A 72 -20.64 1.18 -11.75
CA PRO A 72 -21.12 2.05 -12.81
C PRO A 72 -20.48 3.44 -12.85
N ASP A 73 -19.89 3.89 -11.75
CA ASP A 73 -19.32 5.24 -11.63
C ASP A 73 -17.84 5.33 -12.05
N ILE A 74 -17.22 4.21 -12.42
CA ILE A 74 -15.83 4.16 -12.86
C ILE A 74 -15.70 3.35 -14.16
N GLU A 75 -14.59 3.57 -14.86
CA GLU A 75 -14.11 2.73 -15.96
C GLU A 75 -12.73 2.18 -15.59
N THR A 76 -12.52 0.88 -15.79
CA THR A 76 -11.27 0.22 -15.44
C THR A 76 -10.63 -0.41 -16.66
N SER A 77 -9.31 -0.33 -16.76
CA SER A 77 -8.53 -0.95 -17.84
C SER A 77 -7.15 -1.37 -17.34
N THR A 78 -6.45 -2.13 -18.17
CA THR A 78 -5.01 -2.34 -18.00
C THR A 78 -4.29 -1.56 -19.10
N ILE A 79 -3.34 -0.74 -18.71
CA ILE A 79 -2.48 0.01 -19.60
C ILE A 79 -1.03 -0.46 -19.46
N THR A 80 -0.20 -0.13 -20.43
CA THR A 80 1.25 -0.33 -20.38
C THR A 80 1.94 1.01 -20.56
N TYR A 81 2.96 1.28 -19.75
CA TYR A 81 3.76 2.50 -19.85
C TYR A 81 5.26 2.17 -19.96
N PRO A 82 6.04 3.05 -20.62
CA PRO A 82 7.48 2.86 -20.78
C PRO A 82 8.24 3.14 -19.48
N SER A 83 9.22 2.30 -19.16
CA SER A 83 10.15 2.44 -18.03
C SER A 83 11.59 2.23 -18.54
N PRO A 84 12.18 3.17 -19.28
CA PRO A 84 13.46 2.97 -19.96
C PRO A 84 14.65 2.77 -19.00
N ASN A 85 14.58 3.34 -17.79
CA ASN A 85 15.59 3.18 -16.75
C ASN A 85 15.26 2.02 -15.78
N GLY A 86 14.08 1.41 -15.92
CA GLY A 86 13.61 0.25 -15.15
C GLY A 86 13.66 -1.03 -15.98
N HIS A 87 12.52 -1.69 -16.12
CA HIS A 87 12.41 -2.98 -16.80
C HIS A 87 11.86 -2.89 -18.24
N GLY A 88 11.80 -1.69 -18.82
CA GLY A 88 11.38 -1.44 -20.21
C GLY A 88 9.92 -1.08 -20.35
N GLU A 89 9.01 -2.01 -20.17
CA GLU A 89 7.57 -1.79 -20.18
C GLU A 89 6.94 -2.35 -18.91
N VAL A 90 6.00 -1.60 -18.33
CA VAL A 90 5.31 -1.98 -17.08
C VAL A 90 3.81 -1.85 -17.27
N ASN A 91 3.07 -2.86 -16.83
CA ASN A 91 1.61 -2.82 -16.81
C ASN A 91 1.09 -2.10 -15.57
N ALA A 92 -0.03 -1.43 -15.73
CA ALA A 92 -0.74 -0.80 -14.62
C ALA A 92 -2.25 -1.00 -14.73
N TYR A 93 -2.91 -1.13 -13.60
CA TYR A 93 -4.35 -1.03 -13.50
C TYR A 93 -4.73 0.45 -13.49
N TYR A 94 -5.60 0.85 -14.41
CA TYR A 94 -5.98 2.23 -14.65
C TYR A 94 -7.47 2.40 -14.42
N VAL A 95 -7.84 3.45 -13.71
CA VAL A 95 -9.22 3.74 -13.33
C VAL A 95 -9.55 5.19 -13.66
N VAL A 96 -10.61 5.40 -14.42
CA VAL A 96 -11.11 6.72 -14.78
C VAL A 96 -12.48 6.91 -14.13
N PRO A 97 -12.70 8.00 -13.36
CA PRO A 97 -14.01 8.31 -12.81
C PRO A 97 -14.98 8.73 -13.93
N LYS A 98 -16.20 8.19 -13.92
CA LYS A 98 -17.26 8.65 -14.82
C LYS A 98 -17.95 9.90 -14.26
N GLY A 99 -18.39 10.79 -15.14
CA GLY A 99 -19.07 12.03 -14.74
C GLY A 99 -18.14 13.13 -14.21
N VAL A 100 -16.83 12.92 -14.23
CA VAL A 100 -15.82 13.94 -13.97
C VAL A 100 -15.27 14.47 -15.31
N SER A 101 -15.14 15.78 -15.43
CA SER A 101 -14.53 16.36 -16.64
C SER A 101 -13.02 16.17 -16.60
N LEU A 102 -12.45 15.71 -17.71
CA LEU A 102 -11.02 15.65 -17.90
C LEU A 102 -10.49 17.00 -18.49
N PRO A 103 -9.27 17.44 -18.15
CA PRO A 103 -8.32 16.78 -17.24
C PRO A 103 -8.74 16.85 -15.75
N ALA A 104 -8.42 15.81 -14.99
CA ALA A 104 -8.77 15.67 -13.58
C ALA A 104 -7.53 15.39 -12.71
N PRO A 105 -7.61 15.63 -11.38
CA PRO A 105 -6.55 15.22 -10.46
C PRO A 105 -6.33 13.71 -10.51
N ALA A 106 -5.08 13.28 -10.37
CA ALA A 106 -4.72 11.88 -10.46
C ALA A 106 -3.98 11.37 -9.21
N VAL A 107 -4.13 10.06 -8.93
CA VAL A 107 -3.48 9.40 -7.79
C VAL A 107 -2.76 8.13 -8.26
N LEU A 108 -1.45 8.09 -8.01
CA LEU A 108 -0.65 6.89 -8.14
C LEU A 108 -0.83 6.02 -6.89
N VAL A 109 -1.29 4.77 -7.06
CA VAL A 109 -1.55 3.82 -5.97
C VAL A 109 -0.49 2.72 -5.98
N ILE A 110 0.37 2.68 -4.96
CA ILE A 110 1.55 1.83 -4.96
C ILE A 110 1.37 0.64 -4.01
N HIS A 111 1.58 -0.55 -4.56
CA HIS A 111 1.37 -1.82 -3.89
C HIS A 111 2.39 -2.13 -2.80
N GLU A 112 2.04 -3.08 -1.95
CA GLU A 112 2.91 -3.67 -0.94
C GLU A 112 4.04 -4.50 -1.60
N ASN A 113 4.84 -5.22 -0.83
CA ASN A 113 5.99 -6.04 -1.28
C ASN A 113 5.59 -7.36 -1.99
N ARG A 114 4.48 -7.41 -2.70
CA ARG A 114 3.91 -8.65 -3.28
C ARG A 114 3.24 -8.46 -4.64
N GLY A 115 3.41 -7.29 -5.26
CA GLY A 115 2.84 -6.97 -6.57
C GLY A 115 1.41 -6.43 -6.50
N LEU A 116 0.85 -6.17 -7.67
CA LEU A 116 -0.49 -5.61 -7.86
C LEU A 116 -1.59 -6.65 -7.56
N ASN A 117 -1.87 -6.87 -6.30
CA ASN A 117 -2.89 -7.80 -5.83
C ASN A 117 -4.31 -7.20 -5.88
N PRO A 118 -5.38 -8.01 -5.67
CA PRO A 118 -6.76 -7.53 -5.72
C PRO A 118 -7.08 -6.40 -4.74
N TYR A 119 -6.45 -6.35 -3.56
CA TYR A 119 -6.63 -5.26 -2.59
C TYR A 119 -6.15 -3.91 -3.16
N ILE A 120 -4.99 -3.86 -3.78
CA ILE A 120 -4.47 -2.61 -4.37
C ILE A 120 -5.32 -2.16 -5.55
N LYS A 121 -5.82 -3.09 -6.37
CA LYS A 121 -6.77 -2.77 -7.44
C LYS A 121 -8.06 -2.17 -6.88
N ASP A 122 -8.55 -2.70 -5.74
CA ASP A 122 -9.73 -2.14 -5.07
C ASP A 122 -9.45 -0.74 -4.50
N VAL A 123 -8.28 -0.49 -3.90
CA VAL A 123 -7.89 0.87 -3.49
C VAL A 123 -7.86 1.83 -4.69
N ALA A 124 -7.33 1.41 -5.84
CA ALA A 124 -7.36 2.25 -7.04
C ALA A 124 -8.81 2.58 -7.47
N ARG A 125 -9.73 1.61 -7.40
CA ARG A 125 -11.16 1.87 -7.67
C ARG A 125 -11.78 2.82 -6.65
N ARG A 126 -11.41 2.73 -5.36
CA ARG A 126 -11.85 3.68 -4.32
C ARG A 126 -11.40 5.11 -4.63
N MET A 127 -10.16 5.29 -5.13
CA MET A 127 -9.69 6.60 -5.61
C MET A 127 -10.50 7.07 -6.82
N GLY A 128 -10.82 6.18 -7.76
CA GLY A 128 -11.73 6.47 -8.87
C GLY A 128 -13.12 6.93 -8.41
N LYS A 129 -13.71 6.23 -7.45
CA LYS A 129 -15.00 6.62 -6.82
C LYS A 129 -14.93 7.97 -6.10
N ALA A 130 -13.76 8.34 -5.58
CA ALA A 130 -13.55 9.65 -4.95
C ALA A 130 -13.38 10.80 -5.94
N GLY A 131 -13.32 10.49 -7.26
CA GLY A 131 -13.24 11.47 -8.35
C GLY A 131 -11.83 11.67 -8.93
N PHE A 132 -10.87 10.84 -8.59
CA PHE A 132 -9.51 10.91 -9.14
C PHE A 132 -9.30 9.92 -10.30
N VAL A 133 -8.54 10.31 -11.30
CA VAL A 133 -7.90 9.30 -12.17
C VAL A 133 -6.93 8.51 -11.31
N ALA A 134 -7.00 7.18 -11.32
CA ALA A 134 -6.10 6.36 -10.50
C ALA A 134 -5.30 5.37 -11.34
N MET A 135 -4.03 5.23 -11.01
CA MET A 135 -3.12 4.29 -11.67
C MET A 135 -2.38 3.46 -10.64
N ALA A 136 -2.46 2.14 -10.75
CA ALA A 136 -1.74 1.22 -9.90
C ALA A 136 -0.77 0.35 -10.73
N PRO A 137 0.54 0.67 -10.72
CA PRO A 137 1.56 -0.10 -11.43
C PRO A 137 1.72 -1.51 -10.88
N ASP A 138 2.01 -2.48 -11.75
CA ASP A 138 2.41 -3.82 -11.33
C ASP A 138 3.93 -3.98 -11.42
N GLY A 139 4.62 -3.76 -10.31
CA GLY A 139 6.06 -3.94 -10.22
C GLY A 139 6.56 -5.36 -10.52
N LEU A 140 5.65 -6.34 -10.61
CA LEU A 140 5.99 -7.71 -11.01
C LEU A 140 5.81 -7.96 -12.52
N THR A 141 5.47 -6.96 -13.30
CA THR A 141 5.33 -7.09 -14.77
C THR A 141 6.49 -7.82 -15.42
N PRO A 142 7.78 -7.57 -15.10
CA PRO A 142 8.93 -8.25 -15.72
C PRO A 142 8.93 -9.77 -15.51
N LEU A 143 8.23 -10.24 -14.50
CA LEU A 143 8.10 -11.66 -14.15
C LEU A 143 6.71 -12.23 -14.45
N GLY A 144 5.88 -11.52 -15.23
CA GLY A 144 4.54 -11.94 -15.64
C GLY A 144 3.41 -11.41 -14.77
N GLY A 145 3.68 -10.47 -13.85
CA GLY A 145 2.69 -9.83 -12.99
C GLY A 145 2.38 -10.61 -11.71
N TYR A 146 1.35 -10.16 -10.99
CA TYR A 146 0.95 -10.78 -9.72
C TYR A 146 0.54 -12.25 -9.89
N PRO A 147 1.20 -13.21 -9.20
CA PRO A 147 1.05 -14.65 -9.45
C PRO A 147 -0.18 -15.29 -8.79
N GLY A 148 -1.10 -14.51 -8.22
CA GLY A 148 -2.29 -15.02 -7.54
C GLY A 148 -2.11 -15.41 -6.07
N THR A 149 -0.87 -15.42 -5.56
CA THR A 149 -0.56 -15.67 -4.13
C THR A 149 0.51 -14.73 -3.63
N ASP A 150 0.36 -14.26 -2.39
CA ASP A 150 1.29 -13.31 -1.78
C ASP A 150 2.68 -13.90 -1.52
N ASP A 151 2.74 -15.19 -1.11
CA ASP A 151 4.02 -15.86 -0.88
C ASP A 151 4.87 -15.85 -2.15
N LYS A 152 4.25 -16.21 -3.28
CA LYS A 152 4.94 -16.20 -4.58
C LYS A 152 5.25 -14.78 -5.06
N GLY A 153 4.31 -13.84 -4.87
CA GLY A 153 4.54 -12.42 -5.20
C GLY A 153 5.74 -11.83 -4.45
N ARG A 154 5.87 -12.14 -3.15
CA ARG A 154 7.05 -11.73 -2.36
C ARG A 154 8.36 -12.37 -2.82
N GLU A 155 8.33 -13.65 -3.21
CA GLU A 155 9.50 -14.31 -3.79
C GLU A 155 9.92 -13.62 -5.09
N MET A 156 8.98 -13.42 -6.02
CA MET A 156 9.23 -12.76 -7.30
C MET A 156 9.77 -11.33 -7.11
N GLN A 157 9.20 -10.54 -6.19
CA GLN A 157 9.69 -9.17 -5.97
C GLN A 157 11.14 -9.13 -5.46
N ARG A 158 11.59 -10.15 -4.70
CA ARG A 158 12.99 -10.24 -4.25
C ARG A 158 13.97 -10.65 -5.36
N GLU A 159 13.47 -11.26 -6.44
CA GLU A 159 14.28 -11.61 -7.61
C GLU A 159 14.57 -10.40 -8.50
N LEU A 160 13.77 -9.33 -8.39
CA LEU A 160 13.94 -8.12 -9.19
C LEU A 160 15.12 -7.26 -8.71
N ASP A 161 15.76 -6.60 -9.66
CA ASP A 161 16.69 -5.50 -9.38
C ASP A 161 15.93 -4.37 -8.69
N THR A 162 16.32 -4.04 -7.45
CA THR A 162 15.63 -3.05 -6.63
C THR A 162 15.71 -1.63 -7.19
N THR A 163 16.80 -1.29 -7.89
CA THR A 163 16.97 0.01 -8.55
C THR A 163 16.03 0.11 -9.73
N LYS A 164 15.98 -0.91 -10.59
CA LYS A 164 15.06 -0.93 -11.72
C LYS A 164 13.59 -0.92 -11.27
N LEU A 165 13.26 -1.68 -10.22
CA LEU A 165 11.90 -1.68 -9.67
C LEU A 165 11.52 -0.28 -9.14
N MET A 166 12.43 0.46 -8.49
CA MET A 166 12.19 1.83 -8.09
C MET A 166 11.98 2.74 -9.31
N ASN A 167 12.81 2.58 -10.34
CA ASN A 167 12.68 3.33 -11.58
C ASN A 167 11.36 3.05 -12.32
N ASP A 168 10.80 1.84 -12.18
CA ASP A 168 9.47 1.53 -12.73
C ASP A 168 8.39 2.39 -12.06
N PHE A 169 8.45 2.61 -10.75
CA PHE A 169 7.52 3.48 -10.05
C PHE A 169 7.76 4.96 -10.33
N PHE A 170 9.00 5.37 -10.51
CA PHE A 170 9.33 6.73 -10.96
C PHE A 170 8.76 7.00 -12.35
N ALA A 171 8.97 6.07 -13.29
CA ALA A 171 8.39 6.16 -14.64
C ALA A 171 6.85 6.16 -14.61
N ALA A 172 6.23 5.46 -13.65
CA ALA A 172 4.79 5.51 -13.46
C ALA A 172 4.29 6.90 -13.05
N PHE A 173 5.01 7.58 -12.16
CA PHE A 173 4.72 8.96 -11.79
C PHE A 173 4.88 9.90 -12.98
N GLU A 174 6.02 9.82 -13.69
CA GLU A 174 6.29 10.63 -14.87
C GLU A 174 5.23 10.43 -15.96
N TYR A 175 4.85 9.16 -16.22
CA TYR A 175 3.82 8.82 -17.19
C TYR A 175 2.48 9.45 -16.81
N LEU A 176 2.02 9.26 -15.57
CA LEU A 176 0.74 9.77 -15.10
C LEU A 176 0.71 11.31 -15.09
N HIS A 177 1.83 11.95 -14.70
CA HIS A 177 2.00 13.39 -14.70
C HIS A 177 2.04 14.00 -16.11
N GLY A 178 2.50 13.23 -17.10
CA GLY A 178 2.61 13.66 -18.50
C GLY A 178 1.36 13.43 -19.34
N LEU A 179 0.28 12.85 -18.79
CA LEU A 179 -0.97 12.64 -19.53
C LEU A 179 -1.76 13.95 -19.68
N ASP A 180 -2.30 14.20 -20.87
CA ASP A 180 -3.18 15.35 -21.14
C ASP A 180 -4.49 15.31 -20.32
N ASP A 181 -4.88 14.13 -19.86
CA ASP A 181 -6.10 13.86 -19.08
C ASP A 181 -5.92 14.08 -17.57
N THR A 182 -4.71 14.45 -17.12
CA THR A 182 -4.42 14.66 -15.70
C THR A 182 -3.99 16.10 -15.42
N THR A 183 -4.30 16.58 -14.20
CA THR A 183 -3.84 17.88 -13.70
C THR A 183 -2.66 17.67 -12.75
N LYS A 184 -2.89 17.69 -11.45
CA LYS A 184 -1.89 17.38 -10.44
C LYS A 184 -1.91 15.89 -10.09
N VAL A 185 -0.75 15.33 -9.80
CA VAL A 185 -0.61 13.92 -9.40
C VAL A 185 -0.21 13.81 -7.95
N GLY A 186 -1.01 13.07 -7.15
CA GLY A 186 -0.65 12.62 -5.83
C GLY A 186 -0.22 11.15 -5.84
N ALA A 187 0.37 10.69 -4.73
CA ALA A 187 0.75 9.29 -4.56
C ALA A 187 0.32 8.76 -3.19
N VAL A 188 -0.30 7.58 -3.18
CA VAL A 188 -0.58 6.79 -1.97
C VAL A 188 0.08 5.43 -2.11
N GLY A 189 0.65 4.93 -1.02
CA GLY A 189 1.30 3.63 -1.05
C GLY A 189 1.33 2.96 0.32
N PHE A 190 1.34 1.64 0.31
CA PHE A 190 1.19 0.82 1.49
C PHE A 190 2.44 -0.01 1.72
N CYS A 191 2.96 -0.05 2.96
CA CYS A 191 4.13 -0.84 3.31
C CYS A 191 5.37 -0.48 2.45
N TYR A 192 5.81 -1.37 1.56
CA TYR A 192 6.83 -1.09 0.55
C TYR A 192 6.45 0.14 -0.29
N GLY A 193 5.20 0.18 -0.75
CA GLY A 193 4.67 1.30 -1.51
C GLY A 193 4.67 2.63 -0.75
N GLY A 194 4.49 2.62 0.58
CA GLY A 194 4.66 3.81 1.40
C GLY A 194 6.10 4.35 1.38
N GLY A 195 7.08 3.44 1.35
CA GLY A 195 8.49 3.81 1.13
C GLY A 195 8.74 4.38 -0.27
N VAL A 196 8.06 3.84 -1.29
CA VAL A 196 8.13 4.37 -2.66
C VAL A 196 7.52 5.78 -2.76
N VAL A 197 6.39 6.05 -2.08
CA VAL A 197 5.82 7.41 -1.99
C VAL A 197 6.83 8.40 -1.43
N ASN A 198 7.51 8.03 -0.34
CA ASN A 198 8.57 8.88 0.22
C ASN A 198 9.72 9.11 -0.78
N ALA A 199 10.11 8.08 -1.54
CA ALA A 199 11.15 8.20 -2.56
C ALA A 199 10.71 9.09 -3.73
N ILE A 200 9.45 9.00 -4.18
CA ILE A 200 8.87 9.88 -5.20
C ILE A 200 8.86 11.32 -4.69
N ALA A 201 8.45 11.55 -3.43
CA ALA A 201 8.43 12.90 -2.85
C ALA A 201 9.83 13.55 -2.79
N VAL A 202 10.88 12.75 -2.60
CA VAL A 202 12.27 13.21 -2.63
C VAL A 202 12.72 13.49 -4.08
N ALA A 203 12.33 12.65 -5.04
CA ALA A 203 12.84 12.71 -6.41
C ALA A 203 12.09 13.72 -7.29
N TYR A 204 10.83 14.02 -6.97
CA TYR A 204 9.94 14.82 -7.84
C TYR A 204 9.30 15.98 -7.06
N PRO A 205 9.83 17.20 -7.18
CA PRO A 205 9.23 18.41 -6.61
C PRO A 205 7.80 18.68 -7.11
N GLU A 206 7.45 18.13 -8.28
CA GLU A 206 6.15 18.28 -8.93
C GLU A 206 5.07 17.38 -8.30
N LEU A 207 5.42 16.48 -7.37
CA LEU A 207 4.42 15.68 -6.66
C LEU A 207 3.45 16.61 -5.92
N GLY A 208 2.16 16.50 -6.25
CA GLY A 208 1.12 17.37 -5.68
C GLY A 208 0.81 17.07 -4.21
N ALA A 209 0.89 15.81 -3.79
CA ALA A 209 0.69 15.35 -2.41
C ALA A 209 1.16 13.89 -2.24
N GLY A 210 1.73 13.55 -1.09
CA GLY A 210 2.17 12.19 -0.78
C GLY A 210 1.51 11.61 0.48
N VAL A 211 0.99 10.39 0.40
CA VAL A 211 0.36 9.68 1.53
C VAL A 211 1.01 8.32 1.75
N PRO A 212 2.15 8.25 2.46
CA PRO A 212 2.77 6.98 2.84
C PRO A 212 2.06 6.34 4.02
N PHE A 213 1.52 5.11 3.82
CA PHE A 213 1.01 4.26 4.89
C PHE A 213 2.11 3.33 5.38
N TYR A 214 2.44 3.40 6.66
CA TYR A 214 3.43 2.54 7.35
C TYR A 214 4.62 2.17 6.46
N GLY A 215 5.14 3.16 5.76
CA GLY A 215 6.25 3.06 4.82
C GLY A 215 7.61 3.38 5.44
N ARG A 216 8.67 2.84 4.84
CA ARG A 216 10.04 3.19 5.22
C ARG A 216 10.29 4.67 4.93
N GLN A 217 10.90 5.37 5.89
CA GLN A 217 11.30 6.76 5.74
C GLN A 217 12.51 6.89 4.80
N PRO A 218 12.65 8.04 4.10
CA PRO A 218 13.85 8.36 3.33
C PRO A 218 15.04 8.63 4.27
N ALA A 219 16.23 8.70 3.69
CA ALA A 219 17.41 9.14 4.44
C ALA A 219 17.23 10.60 4.89
N PRO A 220 17.58 10.95 6.15
CA PRO A 220 17.36 12.31 6.68
C PRO A 220 17.94 13.42 5.81
N GLU A 221 19.10 13.19 5.20
CA GLU A 221 19.80 14.13 4.31
C GLU A 221 19.04 14.43 3.02
N SER A 222 18.16 13.54 2.57
CA SER A 222 17.35 13.74 1.36
C SER A 222 16.01 14.43 1.62
N VAL A 223 15.63 14.63 2.88
CA VAL A 223 14.33 15.23 3.24
C VAL A 223 14.21 16.67 2.77
N ALA A 224 15.33 17.38 2.66
CA ALA A 224 15.35 18.77 2.18
C ALA A 224 14.82 18.92 0.74
N GLU A 225 14.89 17.87 -0.07
CA GLU A 225 14.43 17.86 -1.47
C GLU A 225 12.89 17.73 -1.60
N ILE A 226 12.18 17.36 -0.53
CA ILE A 226 10.72 17.17 -0.56
C ILE A 226 10.05 18.54 -0.65
N GLU A 227 9.23 18.74 -1.69
CA GLU A 227 8.38 19.93 -1.83
C GLU A 227 6.89 19.62 -1.62
N ALA A 228 6.49 18.38 -1.85
CA ALA A 228 5.11 17.94 -1.69
C ALA A 228 4.65 17.97 -0.23
N PRO A 229 3.42 18.40 0.06
CA PRO A 229 2.80 18.15 1.35
C PRO A 229 2.65 16.64 1.59
N LEU A 230 2.92 16.19 2.83
CA LEU A 230 2.84 14.78 3.20
C LEU A 230 1.81 14.53 4.28
N MET A 231 1.04 13.45 4.14
CA MET A 231 0.20 12.89 5.21
C MET A 231 0.71 11.48 5.56
N ILE A 232 1.47 11.37 6.63
CA ILE A 232 2.09 10.12 7.08
C ILE A 232 1.10 9.36 7.96
N GLN A 233 0.83 8.08 7.63
CA GLN A 233 -0.17 7.26 8.29
C GLN A 233 0.49 6.01 8.90
N ASN A 234 0.72 6.01 10.22
CA ASN A 234 1.45 4.95 10.92
C ASN A 234 0.56 4.21 11.94
N ALA A 235 0.89 2.95 12.16
CA ALA A 235 0.30 2.07 13.16
C ALA A 235 1.12 2.12 14.46
N GLU A 236 0.46 2.28 15.62
CA GLU A 236 1.16 2.37 16.91
C GLU A 236 2.01 1.14 17.22
N LEU A 237 1.49 -0.06 16.89
CA LEU A 237 2.15 -1.33 17.17
C LEU A 237 3.20 -1.74 16.11
N ASP A 238 3.52 -0.89 15.14
CA ASP A 238 4.57 -1.13 14.14
C ASP A 238 5.92 -0.55 14.61
N GLU A 239 6.56 -1.22 15.57
CA GLU A 239 7.86 -0.78 16.11
C GLU A 239 8.92 -0.59 15.02
N ARG A 240 8.90 -1.43 13.99
CA ARG A 240 9.89 -1.43 12.90
C ARG A 240 9.86 -0.13 12.08
N ILE A 241 8.69 0.36 11.77
CA ILE A 241 8.51 1.62 11.01
C ILE A 241 8.64 2.81 11.97
N ASN A 242 8.05 2.71 13.15
CA ASN A 242 8.07 3.81 14.12
C ASN A 242 9.47 4.13 14.65
N ALA A 243 10.41 3.16 14.64
CA ALA A 243 11.80 3.40 15.02
C ALA A 243 12.49 4.50 14.18
N GLY A 244 12.11 4.67 12.92
CA GLY A 244 12.67 5.71 12.04
C GLY A 244 11.97 7.08 12.16
N TRP A 245 10.79 7.13 12.79
CA TRP A 245 9.98 8.33 12.84
C TRP A 245 10.67 9.54 13.54
N PRO A 246 11.36 9.40 14.70
CA PRO A 246 11.99 10.55 15.34
C PRO A 246 12.99 11.28 14.45
N ALA A 247 13.87 10.55 13.75
CA ALA A 247 14.85 11.14 12.84
C ALA A 247 14.19 11.77 11.61
N TYR A 248 13.14 11.14 11.07
CA TYR A 248 12.40 11.68 9.93
C TYR A 248 11.66 12.97 10.32
N LYS A 249 11.02 12.99 11.49
CA LYS A 249 10.36 14.18 12.02
C LYS A 249 11.34 15.34 12.20
N GLU A 250 12.50 15.07 12.81
CA GLU A 250 13.55 16.08 13.01
C GLU A 250 14.00 16.68 11.66
N ALA A 251 14.20 15.83 10.64
CA ALA A 251 14.62 16.28 9.33
C ALA A 251 13.53 17.11 8.61
N LEU A 252 12.25 16.70 8.70
CA LEU A 252 11.10 17.46 8.16
C LEU A 252 10.98 18.83 8.83
N ASP A 253 11.07 18.89 10.16
CA ASP A 253 11.00 20.14 10.92
C ASP A 253 12.17 21.07 10.59
N ALA A 254 13.40 20.53 10.54
CA ALA A 254 14.60 21.30 10.21
C ALA A 254 14.57 21.88 8.78
N ALA A 255 13.98 21.14 7.84
CA ALA A 255 13.80 21.56 6.46
C ALA A 255 12.54 22.41 6.22
N GLY A 256 11.71 22.66 7.27
CA GLY A 256 10.48 23.45 7.17
C GLY A 256 9.43 22.83 6.24
N LYS A 257 9.37 21.47 6.14
CA LYS A 257 8.46 20.78 5.21
C LYS A 257 7.03 20.74 5.73
N THR A 258 6.07 20.77 4.82
CA THR A 258 4.64 20.67 5.15
C THR A 258 4.26 19.21 5.32
N TYR A 259 3.89 18.81 6.54
CA TYR A 259 3.43 17.45 6.79
C TYR A 259 2.42 17.34 7.95
N THR A 260 1.62 16.30 7.90
CA THR A 260 0.78 15.84 9.01
C THR A 260 1.06 14.36 9.25
N MET A 261 1.22 13.94 10.53
CA MET A 261 1.39 12.54 10.88
C MET A 261 0.25 12.07 11.76
N HIS A 262 -0.38 10.96 11.36
CA HIS A 262 -1.40 10.27 12.14
C HIS A 262 -0.86 8.94 12.65
N MET A 263 -0.82 8.80 13.98
CA MET A 263 -0.55 7.54 14.66
C MET A 263 -1.88 6.92 15.06
N TYR A 264 -2.19 5.71 14.53
CA TYR A 264 -3.42 4.99 14.84
C TYR A 264 -3.18 4.07 16.05
N PRO A 265 -3.89 4.30 17.17
CA PRO A 265 -3.64 3.58 18.41
C PRO A 265 -4.10 2.12 18.35
N GLY A 266 -3.34 1.22 18.94
CA GLY A 266 -3.68 -0.19 19.10
C GLY A 266 -3.76 -1.02 17.83
N VAL A 267 -3.31 -0.50 16.68
CA VAL A 267 -3.33 -1.22 15.39
C VAL A 267 -1.94 -1.62 14.94
N ASN A 268 -1.89 -2.67 14.14
CA ASN A 268 -0.65 -3.27 13.62
C ASN A 268 -0.32 -2.77 12.21
N HIS A 269 0.93 -3.00 11.78
CA HIS A 269 1.33 -2.84 10.39
C HIS A 269 0.33 -3.50 9.43
N GLY A 270 -0.10 -2.78 8.39
CA GLY A 270 -1.10 -3.28 7.44
C GLY A 270 -2.55 -3.18 7.90
N PHE A 271 -2.86 -2.33 8.90
CA PHE A 271 -4.20 -2.14 9.44
C PHE A 271 -5.25 -1.69 8.40
N HIS A 272 -4.82 -1.08 7.31
CA HIS A 272 -5.71 -0.64 6.24
C HIS A 272 -6.11 -1.78 5.29
N ASN A 273 -5.37 -2.89 5.27
CA ASN A 273 -5.61 -4.00 4.35
C ASN A 273 -6.74 -4.90 4.85
N ASP A 274 -7.93 -4.71 4.31
CA ASP A 274 -9.17 -5.41 4.68
C ASP A 274 -9.22 -6.90 4.29
N THR A 275 -8.16 -7.43 3.66
CA THR A 275 -8.02 -8.85 3.36
C THR A 275 -7.41 -9.67 4.50
N THR A 276 -6.78 -9.02 5.47
CA THR A 276 -6.02 -9.67 6.55
C THR A 276 -6.69 -9.51 7.91
N PRO A 277 -6.40 -10.37 8.91
CA PRO A 277 -6.88 -10.18 10.27
C PRO A 277 -6.32 -8.94 10.97
N ARG A 278 -5.24 -8.33 10.46
CA ARG A 278 -4.68 -7.08 11.00
C ARG A 278 -5.50 -5.85 10.65
N TYR A 279 -6.49 -6.01 9.77
CA TYR A 279 -7.43 -4.95 9.44
C TYR A 279 -8.16 -4.45 10.68
N ASP A 280 -8.13 -3.13 10.87
CA ASP A 280 -8.98 -2.43 11.83
C ASP A 280 -9.90 -1.48 11.06
N GLU A 281 -11.20 -1.80 11.03
CA GLU A 281 -12.18 -1.09 10.22
C GLU A 281 -12.26 0.39 10.57
N ALA A 282 -12.24 0.72 11.86
CA ALA A 282 -12.37 2.11 12.30
C ALA A 282 -11.15 2.93 11.91
N ALA A 283 -9.95 2.39 12.14
CA ALA A 283 -8.70 3.05 11.78
C ALA A 283 -8.53 3.16 10.26
N ALA A 284 -8.85 2.10 9.50
CA ALA A 284 -8.74 2.07 8.06
C ALA A 284 -9.69 3.08 7.39
N LYS A 285 -10.96 3.11 7.82
CA LYS A 285 -11.94 4.06 7.31
C LYS A 285 -11.53 5.52 7.58
N LEU A 286 -11.12 5.81 8.81
CA LEU A 286 -10.65 7.14 9.16
C LEU A 286 -9.40 7.55 8.37
N ALA A 287 -8.46 6.62 8.14
CA ALA A 287 -7.26 6.86 7.35
C ALA A 287 -7.59 7.12 5.88
N GLU A 288 -8.54 6.36 5.30
CA GLU A 288 -8.99 6.55 3.92
C GLU A 288 -9.73 7.89 3.76
N GLU A 289 -10.64 8.24 4.66
CA GLU A 289 -11.36 9.52 4.66
C GLU A 289 -10.37 10.70 4.71
N ARG A 290 -9.35 10.63 5.57
CA ARG A 290 -8.28 11.64 5.66
C ARG A 290 -7.47 11.72 4.37
N THR A 291 -7.12 10.57 3.78
CA THR A 291 -6.37 10.49 2.52
C THR A 291 -7.14 11.16 1.39
N ILE A 292 -8.42 10.84 1.23
CA ILE A 292 -9.26 11.44 0.18
C ILE A 292 -9.42 12.95 0.40
N ALA A 293 -9.68 13.39 1.64
CA ALA A 293 -9.79 14.80 1.97
C ALA A 293 -8.49 15.56 1.67
N PHE A 294 -7.34 14.98 2.03
CA PHE A 294 -6.02 15.55 1.78
C PHE A 294 -5.72 15.68 0.28
N PHE A 295 -6.03 14.65 -0.51
CA PHE A 295 -5.88 14.76 -1.96
C PHE A 295 -6.83 15.80 -2.57
N LYS A 296 -8.07 15.92 -2.12
CA LYS A 296 -9.00 16.97 -2.57
C LYS A 296 -8.50 18.37 -2.23
N GLU A 297 -7.85 18.56 -1.10
CA GLU A 297 -7.28 19.84 -0.68
C GLU A 297 -6.09 20.25 -1.54
N HIS A 298 -5.20 19.33 -1.86
CA HIS A 298 -3.92 19.66 -2.48
C HIS A 298 -3.88 19.48 -4.00
N LEU A 299 -4.71 18.58 -4.54
CA LEU A 299 -4.73 18.29 -5.97
C LEU A 299 -5.82 19.10 -6.71
N GLY A 300 -6.89 19.49 -6.04
CA GLY A 300 -7.97 20.27 -6.59
C GLY A 300 -9.23 19.49 -6.80
#